data_564ea61d72ed6e6f37df41485710dbcd
#
_entry.id   564ea61d72ed6e6f37df41485710dbcd
#
_cell.length_a   1.000
_cell.length_b   1.000
_cell.length_c   1.000
_cell.angle_alpha   90.00
_cell.angle_beta   90.00
_cell.angle_gamma   90.00
#
_symmetry.space_group_name_H-M   'P 1'
#
loop_
_entity.id
_entity.type
_entity.pdbx_description
1 polymer ?
#
loop_
_entity_poly.entity_id
_entity_poly.type
_entity_poly.pdbx_seq_one_letter_code
_entity_poly.pdbx_strand_id
1 'polypeptide(L)'
;MDQPQILNALFPELLWHKERFRSDHGILISERGILSVAPASELENEVARRQAKGEYVTNRRLSRRALIPGFVNTHSHAFQRAIRGRTEYPRQGKAGQEDFWSWRGLMYHAASLLDPQEIEAISQAVFVEMVKSGITRVGEFHYLHHRPDGTPYQNPDELAHRVLSGAGSAGLSVTLLRSFYQRAGVGRPQAEGAQKIFCDPGLDYYFETLERLRSDGIRVGVTPHSVRAVPRADLERLVAYAREKSLPFHIHVSEQRKEIEECLQEYGVRPVELLSEIGALGPATTLVHAIHLDRNEIQAVGESGASVASCPTTERNLGDGIVAARELLEAGAKFTFGTDSQCQICLPEDARQLEYHLRLQTQSRSVLFGDDEEAAARMMSMLTVNGARSLGVMDAGLLEEGYQADLVALDLDHLALAGCSPESLPLDIIFSFLPGLVTDVWCQGVEVVSHRHHRAENQARDNLRRVMSKLREGVLR
;
A
#
# COMPACT_ATOMS: atom_id res chain seq x y z
N MET A 1 -31.73 17.83 -6.45
CA MET A 1 -30.92 19.07 -6.64
C MET A 1 -29.54 18.70 -6.14
N ASP A 2 -28.56 18.66 -7.03
CA ASP A 2 -27.17 18.44 -6.65
C ASP A 2 -26.76 19.55 -5.67
N GLN A 3 -26.17 19.17 -4.54
CA GLN A 3 -25.56 20.15 -3.63
C GLN A 3 -24.50 20.94 -4.41
N PRO A 4 -24.39 22.25 -4.22
CA PRO A 4 -23.38 23.03 -4.90
C PRO A 4 -22.00 22.48 -4.54
N GLN A 5 -21.21 22.18 -5.56
CA GLN A 5 -19.87 21.67 -5.42
C GLN A 5 -18.98 22.73 -4.75
N ILE A 6 -18.37 22.38 -3.63
CA ILE A 6 -17.38 23.25 -2.94
C ILE A 6 -16.06 23.11 -3.68
N LEU A 7 -15.51 24.23 -4.12
CA LEU A 7 -14.17 24.31 -4.70
C LEU A 7 -13.20 24.84 -3.65
N ASN A 8 -11.99 24.27 -3.60
CA ASN A 8 -10.95 24.69 -2.69
C ASN A 8 -9.71 25.14 -3.46
N ALA A 9 -9.39 26.42 -3.42
CA ALA A 9 -8.13 26.95 -3.92
C ALA A 9 -7.09 26.97 -2.82
N LEU A 10 -6.00 26.21 -3.02
CA LEU A 10 -4.91 26.07 -2.05
C LEU A 10 -3.65 26.73 -2.60
N PHE A 11 -3.02 27.58 -1.80
CA PHE A 11 -1.80 28.33 -2.15
C PHE A 11 -0.69 27.96 -1.15
N PRO A 12 0.06 26.86 -1.41
CA PRO A 12 1.21 26.48 -0.57
C PRO A 12 2.42 27.35 -0.86
N GLU A 13 3.42 27.31 0.01
CA GLU A 13 4.72 27.95 -0.26
C GLU A 13 5.50 27.20 -1.35
N LEU A 14 5.42 25.86 -1.33
CA LEU A 14 5.99 24.99 -2.36
C LEU A 14 4.96 23.96 -2.81
N LEU A 15 4.81 23.79 -4.13
CA LEU A 15 3.95 22.79 -4.75
C LEU A 15 4.77 21.81 -5.57
N TRP A 16 4.66 20.49 -5.30
CA TRP A 16 5.25 19.45 -6.14
C TRP A 16 4.45 19.33 -7.43
N HIS A 17 5.03 19.74 -8.55
CA HIS A 17 4.39 19.68 -9.86
C HIS A 17 5.42 19.43 -10.95
N LYS A 18 5.16 18.45 -11.82
CA LYS A 18 6.07 18.04 -12.91
C LYS A 18 7.48 17.78 -12.37
N GLU A 19 7.57 16.85 -11.40
CA GLU A 19 8.79 16.28 -10.81
C GLU A 19 9.72 17.28 -10.11
N ARG A 20 9.21 18.45 -9.72
CA ARG A 20 9.95 19.46 -8.95
C ARG A 20 9.05 20.32 -8.07
N PHE A 21 9.61 20.91 -7.03
CA PHE A 21 8.92 21.92 -6.25
C PHE A 21 8.87 23.27 -6.99
N ARG A 22 7.70 23.87 -6.97
CA ARG A 22 7.42 25.19 -7.54
C ARG A 22 7.02 26.13 -6.42
N SER A 23 7.70 27.27 -6.30
CA SER A 23 7.18 28.43 -5.61
C SER A 23 6.13 29.13 -6.48
N ASP A 24 5.30 29.98 -5.88
CA ASP A 24 4.30 30.79 -6.58
C ASP A 24 3.28 30.01 -7.43
N HIS A 25 3.00 28.76 -7.08
CA HIS A 25 1.95 27.95 -7.70
C HIS A 25 0.86 27.63 -6.68
N GLY A 26 -0.38 27.51 -7.20
CA GLY A 26 -1.52 27.04 -6.44
C GLY A 26 -2.25 25.93 -7.16
N ILE A 27 -3.22 25.33 -6.49
CA ILE A 27 -4.03 24.23 -6.99
C ILE A 27 -5.50 24.48 -6.64
N LEU A 28 -6.39 24.26 -7.59
CA LEU A 28 -7.84 24.28 -7.41
C LEU A 28 -8.37 22.86 -7.43
N ILE A 29 -9.02 22.47 -6.35
CA ILE A 29 -9.54 21.11 -6.17
C ILE A 29 -11.02 21.08 -5.82
N SER A 30 -11.62 19.93 -6.05
CA SER A 30 -12.95 19.55 -5.61
C SER A 30 -12.99 18.05 -5.28
N GLU A 31 -14.11 17.54 -4.78
CA GLU A 31 -14.35 16.10 -4.63
C GLU A 31 -14.32 15.32 -5.97
N ARG A 32 -14.40 16.02 -7.12
CA ARG A 32 -14.29 15.40 -8.45
C ARG A 32 -12.86 15.34 -8.97
N GLY A 33 -11.89 15.93 -8.25
CA GLY A 33 -10.49 15.94 -8.62
C GLY A 33 -9.86 17.33 -8.68
N ILE A 34 -8.69 17.38 -9.28
CA ILE A 34 -7.89 18.60 -9.52
C ILE A 34 -8.42 19.29 -10.77
N LEU A 35 -8.84 20.53 -10.63
CA LEU A 35 -9.41 21.34 -11.70
C LEU A 35 -8.37 22.22 -12.40
N SER A 36 -7.37 22.69 -11.66
CA SER A 36 -6.31 23.55 -12.20
C SER A 36 -5.08 23.51 -11.31
N VAL A 37 -3.90 23.56 -11.92
CA VAL A 37 -2.61 23.82 -11.29
C VAL A 37 -1.92 24.91 -12.07
N ALA A 38 -1.70 26.08 -11.45
CA ALA A 38 -1.22 27.26 -12.16
C ALA A 38 -0.39 28.17 -11.26
N PRO A 39 0.35 29.14 -11.84
CA PRO A 39 0.93 30.23 -11.07
C PRO A 39 -0.13 30.93 -10.21
N ALA A 40 0.23 31.30 -8.97
CA ALA A 40 -0.72 31.81 -7.99
C ALA A 40 -1.56 32.98 -8.50
N SER A 41 -0.96 33.93 -9.25
CA SER A 41 -1.68 35.06 -9.84
C SER A 41 -2.72 34.66 -10.89
N GLU A 42 -2.44 33.62 -11.67
CA GLU A 42 -3.39 33.09 -12.68
C GLU A 42 -4.55 32.38 -11.97
N LEU A 43 -4.23 31.58 -10.95
CA LEU A 43 -5.23 30.87 -10.17
C LEU A 43 -6.14 31.83 -9.37
N GLU A 44 -5.59 32.91 -8.79
CA GLU A 44 -6.38 33.95 -8.13
C GLU A 44 -7.38 34.61 -9.11
N ASN A 45 -6.95 34.86 -10.36
CA ASN A 45 -7.83 35.38 -11.41
C ASN A 45 -8.91 34.36 -11.80
N GLU A 46 -8.58 33.07 -11.84
CA GLU A 46 -9.56 32.02 -12.09
C GLU A 46 -10.59 31.94 -10.96
N VAL A 47 -10.14 31.93 -9.71
CA VAL A 47 -11.00 31.94 -8.52
C VAL A 47 -11.96 33.13 -8.55
N ALA A 48 -11.47 34.34 -8.82
CA ALA A 48 -12.31 35.54 -8.93
C ALA A 48 -13.37 35.42 -10.02
N ARG A 49 -13.00 34.88 -11.18
CA ARG A 49 -13.96 34.63 -12.29
C ARG A 49 -15.05 33.62 -11.94
N ARG A 50 -14.70 32.54 -11.21
CA ARG A 50 -15.64 31.51 -10.76
C ARG A 50 -16.60 32.07 -9.70
N GLN A 51 -16.07 32.83 -8.73
CA GLN A 51 -16.88 33.51 -7.70
C GLN A 51 -17.85 34.51 -8.31
N ALA A 52 -17.43 35.27 -9.35
CA ALA A 52 -18.29 36.20 -10.09
C ALA A 52 -19.43 35.49 -10.86
N LYS A 53 -19.26 34.19 -11.17
CA LYS A 53 -20.30 33.34 -11.76
C LYS A 53 -21.19 32.66 -10.71
N GLY A 54 -20.97 32.92 -9.41
CA GLY A 54 -21.75 32.36 -8.32
C GLY A 54 -21.28 30.99 -7.84
N GLU A 55 -20.10 30.52 -8.28
CA GLU A 55 -19.51 29.27 -7.76
C GLU A 55 -18.96 29.52 -6.33
N TYR A 56 -19.14 28.52 -5.44
CA TYR A 56 -18.60 28.61 -4.10
C TYR A 56 -17.15 28.13 -4.07
N VAL A 57 -16.20 29.06 -3.98
CA VAL A 57 -14.77 28.80 -3.95
C VAL A 57 -14.18 29.30 -2.64
N THR A 58 -13.63 28.39 -1.83
CA THR A 58 -12.80 28.76 -0.68
C THR A 58 -11.39 29.13 -1.15
N ASN A 59 -10.70 29.97 -0.39
CA ASN A 59 -9.34 30.41 -0.69
C ASN A 59 -8.49 30.24 0.58
N ARG A 60 -7.50 29.36 0.54
CA ARG A 60 -6.66 29.04 1.70
C ARG A 60 -5.17 29.15 1.35
N ARG A 61 -4.47 30.07 2.00
CA ARG A 61 -3.01 30.14 1.96
C ARG A 61 -2.42 29.18 2.97
N LEU A 62 -1.52 28.31 2.49
CA LEU A 62 -0.81 27.31 3.29
C LEU A 62 0.63 27.79 3.51
N SER A 63 0.77 28.87 4.31
CA SER A 63 2.09 29.44 4.61
C SER A 63 2.97 28.42 5.31
N ARG A 64 4.24 28.38 4.94
CA ARG A 64 5.24 27.43 5.46
C ARG A 64 4.82 25.98 5.28
N ARG A 65 4.18 25.66 4.14
CA ARG A 65 3.77 24.30 3.77
C ARG A 65 4.27 23.96 2.36
N ALA A 66 4.79 22.74 2.24
CA ALA A 66 4.96 22.09 0.95
C ALA A 66 3.77 21.17 0.68
N LEU A 67 3.18 21.27 -0.50
CA LEU A 67 2.08 20.40 -0.93
C LEU A 67 2.61 19.36 -1.94
N ILE A 68 2.35 18.09 -1.65
CA ILE A 68 2.78 16.94 -2.46
C ILE A 68 1.58 16.04 -2.77
N PRO A 69 1.67 15.13 -3.78
CA PRO A 69 0.69 14.07 -3.94
C PRO A 69 0.65 13.17 -2.71
N GLY A 70 -0.52 12.65 -2.39
CA GLY A 70 -0.65 11.65 -1.35
C GLY A 70 0.15 10.38 -1.67
N PHE A 71 0.76 9.79 -0.66
CA PHE A 71 1.47 8.52 -0.80
C PHE A 71 0.49 7.39 -1.07
N VAL A 72 0.96 6.40 -1.85
CA VAL A 72 0.17 5.22 -2.23
C VAL A 72 0.83 3.96 -1.68
N ASN A 73 0.16 3.35 -0.71
CA ASN A 73 0.56 2.08 -0.11
C ASN A 73 0.06 0.92 -0.96
N THR A 74 0.93 0.22 -1.66
CA THR A 74 0.53 -0.79 -2.64
C THR A 74 0.28 -2.16 -2.05
N HIS A 75 0.67 -2.39 -0.80
CA HIS A 75 0.52 -3.67 -0.13
C HIS A 75 0.34 -3.51 1.38
N SER A 76 -0.71 -4.09 1.91
CA SER A 76 -1.12 -3.96 3.31
C SER A 76 -1.96 -5.14 3.77
N HIS A 77 -1.73 -5.58 5.00
CA HIS A 77 -2.57 -6.53 5.73
C HIS A 77 -3.00 -5.86 7.04
N ALA A 78 -4.08 -5.08 7.01
CA ALA A 78 -4.49 -4.24 8.14
C ALA A 78 -4.63 -5.02 9.47
N PHE A 79 -5.17 -6.24 9.44
CA PHE A 79 -5.38 -7.05 10.65
C PHE A 79 -4.08 -7.42 11.37
N GLN A 80 -2.94 -7.49 10.66
CA GLN A 80 -1.64 -7.84 11.26
C GLN A 80 -1.13 -6.76 12.22
N ARG A 81 -1.71 -5.55 12.19
CA ARG A 81 -1.48 -4.52 13.22
C ARG A 81 -1.69 -5.05 14.64
N ALA A 82 -2.54 -6.05 14.79
CA ALA A 82 -2.84 -6.69 16.07
C ALA A 82 -1.62 -7.36 16.73
N ILE A 83 -0.64 -7.77 15.93
CA ILE A 83 0.56 -8.46 16.44
C ILE A 83 1.81 -7.57 16.44
N ARG A 84 1.74 -6.30 16.02
CA ARG A 84 2.87 -5.36 16.01
C ARG A 84 3.56 -5.28 17.37
N GLY A 85 4.88 -5.50 17.39
CA GLY A 85 5.71 -5.45 18.60
C GLY A 85 5.44 -6.57 19.61
N ARG A 86 4.79 -7.67 19.19
CA ARG A 86 4.46 -8.81 20.06
C ARG A 86 5.09 -10.10 19.58
N THR A 87 5.79 -10.05 18.49
CA THR A 87 6.48 -11.16 17.84
C THR A 87 8.00 -11.04 17.95
N GLU A 88 8.49 -9.99 18.64
CA GLU A 88 9.91 -9.67 18.75
C GLU A 88 10.65 -10.50 19.81
N TYR A 89 9.91 -11.14 20.73
CA TYR A 89 10.50 -11.97 21.75
C TYR A 89 10.40 -13.45 21.36
N PRO A 90 11.52 -14.19 21.42
CA PRO A 90 11.48 -15.63 21.18
C PRO A 90 10.60 -16.31 22.24
N ARG A 91 9.89 -17.35 21.82
CA ARG A 91 9.15 -18.20 22.76
C ARG A 91 10.12 -18.85 23.74
N GLN A 92 9.65 -19.10 24.97
CA GLN A 92 10.47 -19.67 26.02
C GLN A 92 11.19 -20.97 25.55
N GLY A 93 12.51 -21.00 25.63
CA GLY A 93 13.35 -22.11 25.19
C GLY A 93 13.66 -22.18 23.69
N LYS A 94 13.25 -21.18 22.88
CA LYS A 94 13.47 -21.14 21.41
C LYS A 94 14.30 -19.95 20.93
N ALA A 95 15.09 -19.32 21.77
CA ALA A 95 15.99 -18.25 21.40
C ALA A 95 16.89 -18.66 20.21
N GLY A 96 16.91 -17.87 19.15
CA GLY A 96 17.67 -18.16 17.93
C GLY A 96 17.04 -19.19 16.97
N GLN A 97 15.81 -19.65 17.25
CA GLN A 97 15.05 -20.57 16.40
C GLN A 97 13.77 -19.94 15.83
N GLU A 98 13.53 -18.66 16.11
CA GLU A 98 12.39 -17.94 15.55
C GLU A 98 12.72 -17.50 14.12
N ASP A 99 11.75 -17.72 13.22
CA ASP A 99 11.82 -17.44 11.80
C ASP A 99 10.45 -16.96 11.27
N PHE A 100 10.37 -16.67 9.99
CA PHE A 100 9.12 -16.35 9.31
C PHE A 100 7.98 -17.36 9.61
N TRP A 101 8.27 -18.63 9.73
CA TRP A 101 7.25 -19.68 9.89
C TRP A 101 6.65 -19.68 11.30
N SER A 102 7.46 -19.39 12.32
CA SER A 102 7.00 -19.24 13.69
C SER A 102 6.16 -17.97 13.85
N TRP A 103 6.57 -16.86 13.23
CA TRP A 103 5.80 -15.61 13.14
C TRP A 103 4.44 -15.85 12.45
N ARG A 104 4.43 -16.54 11.31
CA ARG A 104 3.21 -16.87 10.58
C ARG A 104 2.22 -17.68 11.43
N GLY A 105 2.71 -18.61 12.22
CA GLY A 105 1.88 -19.38 13.17
C GLY A 105 1.19 -18.50 14.21
N LEU A 106 1.88 -17.49 14.75
CA LEU A 106 1.30 -16.51 15.69
C LEU A 106 0.26 -15.62 14.99
N MET A 107 0.54 -15.19 13.79
CA MET A 107 -0.38 -14.37 12.98
C MET A 107 -1.67 -15.14 12.70
N TYR A 108 -1.59 -16.40 12.30
CA TYR A 108 -2.76 -17.26 12.09
C TYR A 108 -3.59 -17.44 13.35
N HIS A 109 -2.92 -17.65 14.49
CA HIS A 109 -3.60 -17.76 15.75
C HIS A 109 -4.32 -16.46 16.15
N ALA A 110 -3.64 -15.32 16.02
CA ALA A 110 -4.25 -14.02 16.29
C ALA A 110 -5.48 -13.78 15.38
N ALA A 111 -5.37 -14.09 14.08
CA ALA A 111 -6.47 -13.97 13.13
C ALA A 111 -7.71 -14.80 13.53
N SER A 112 -7.49 -16.02 14.07
CA SER A 112 -8.58 -16.92 14.47
C SER A 112 -9.39 -16.45 15.69
N LEU A 113 -8.89 -15.46 16.42
CA LEU A 113 -9.53 -14.92 17.63
C LEU A 113 -10.32 -13.63 17.36
N LEU A 114 -10.18 -13.05 16.18
CA LEU A 114 -10.81 -11.78 15.82
C LEU A 114 -12.23 -12.02 15.27
N ASP A 115 -13.18 -11.29 15.79
CA ASP A 115 -14.52 -11.19 15.22
C ASP A 115 -14.62 -10.08 14.17
N PRO A 116 -15.72 -10.00 13.37
CA PRO A 116 -15.86 -8.99 12.33
C PRO A 116 -15.76 -7.54 12.84
N GLN A 117 -16.29 -7.23 14.02
CA GLN A 117 -16.24 -5.90 14.60
C GLN A 117 -14.82 -5.53 15.03
N GLU A 118 -14.05 -6.50 15.48
CA GLU A 118 -12.65 -6.32 15.84
C GLU A 118 -11.75 -6.12 14.61
N ILE A 119 -12.03 -6.83 13.50
CA ILE A 119 -11.39 -6.59 12.20
C ILE A 119 -11.65 -5.16 11.73
N GLU A 120 -12.91 -4.67 11.82
CA GLU A 120 -13.25 -3.28 11.49
C GLU A 120 -12.49 -2.29 12.38
N ALA A 121 -12.44 -2.53 13.69
CA ALA A 121 -11.77 -1.65 14.65
C ALA A 121 -10.24 -1.56 14.41
N ILE A 122 -9.60 -2.69 14.11
CA ILE A 122 -8.17 -2.73 13.76
C ILE A 122 -7.94 -2.00 12.45
N SER A 123 -8.73 -2.30 11.42
CA SER A 123 -8.64 -1.67 10.09
C SER A 123 -8.83 -0.17 10.17
N GLN A 124 -9.84 0.32 10.91
CA GLN A 124 -10.04 1.74 11.16
C GLN A 124 -8.79 2.40 11.76
N ALA A 125 -8.19 1.77 12.78
CA ALA A 125 -7.01 2.33 13.44
C ALA A 125 -5.79 2.38 12.50
N VAL A 126 -5.57 1.33 11.72
CA VAL A 126 -4.50 1.25 10.70
C VAL A 126 -4.69 2.35 9.65
N PHE A 127 -5.87 2.48 9.10
CA PHE A 127 -6.14 3.43 8.03
C PHE A 127 -6.09 4.89 8.52
N VAL A 128 -6.50 5.16 9.76
CA VAL A 128 -6.27 6.47 10.39
C VAL A 128 -4.78 6.74 10.58
N GLU A 129 -4.00 5.74 11.01
CA GLU A 129 -2.53 5.87 11.14
C GLU A 129 -1.89 6.11 9.75
N MET A 130 -2.36 5.43 8.69
CA MET A 130 -1.93 5.64 7.31
C MET A 130 -2.19 7.07 6.82
N VAL A 131 -3.41 7.55 6.95
CA VAL A 131 -3.77 8.91 6.50
C VAL A 131 -2.96 9.96 7.25
N LYS A 132 -2.75 9.80 8.55
CA LYS A 132 -1.90 10.69 9.36
C LYS A 132 -0.41 10.65 8.98
N SER A 133 0.04 9.60 8.30
CA SER A 133 1.39 9.50 7.72
C SER A 133 1.48 9.97 6.26
N GLY A 134 0.38 10.51 5.70
CA GLY A 134 0.32 11.03 4.34
C GLY A 134 -0.06 9.99 3.28
N ILE A 135 -0.48 8.79 3.68
CA ILE A 135 -0.99 7.77 2.75
C ILE A 135 -2.46 8.07 2.47
N THR A 136 -2.81 8.28 1.21
CA THR A 136 -4.19 8.59 0.77
C THR A 136 -4.88 7.43 0.07
N ARG A 137 -4.11 6.41 -0.29
CA ARG A 137 -4.59 5.23 -1.01
C ARG A 137 -3.85 3.98 -0.59
N VAL A 138 -4.59 2.85 -0.51
CA VAL A 138 -4.00 1.55 -0.16
C VAL A 138 -4.52 0.43 -1.06
N GLY A 139 -3.62 -0.48 -1.41
CA GLY A 139 -3.93 -1.83 -1.86
C GLY A 139 -3.98 -2.76 -0.65
N GLU A 140 -5.17 -3.04 -0.17
CA GLU A 140 -5.36 -3.91 1.00
C GLU A 140 -5.44 -5.36 0.55
N PHE A 141 -4.38 -6.13 0.79
CA PHE A 141 -4.28 -7.55 0.47
C PHE A 141 -5.03 -8.37 1.52
N HIS A 142 -6.34 -8.50 1.29
CA HIS A 142 -7.30 -9.06 2.21
C HIS A 142 -7.46 -10.56 2.00
N TYR A 143 -7.10 -11.38 3.01
CA TYR A 143 -7.21 -12.83 2.96
C TYR A 143 -7.96 -13.46 4.15
N LEU A 144 -8.63 -12.66 4.98
CA LEU A 144 -9.57 -13.16 5.99
C LEU A 144 -10.97 -13.23 5.39
N HIS A 145 -11.50 -14.42 5.16
CA HIS A 145 -12.78 -14.58 4.44
C HIS A 145 -13.86 -15.26 5.28
N HIS A 146 -13.48 -16.24 6.08
CA HIS A 146 -14.40 -17.16 6.73
C HIS A 146 -14.28 -17.12 8.25
N ARG A 147 -15.19 -17.82 8.91
CA ARG A 147 -15.13 -18.08 10.36
C ARG A 147 -13.92 -18.96 10.69
N PRO A 148 -13.52 -19.04 11.97
CA PRO A 148 -12.37 -19.84 12.38
C PRO A 148 -12.44 -21.32 11.99
N ASP A 149 -13.64 -21.88 11.81
CA ASP A 149 -13.86 -23.25 11.34
C ASP A 149 -13.83 -23.40 9.80
N GLY A 150 -13.71 -22.29 9.07
CA GLY A 150 -13.70 -22.23 7.61
C GLY A 150 -15.10 -22.10 6.98
N THR A 151 -16.15 -21.95 7.79
CA THR A 151 -17.50 -21.74 7.25
C THR A 151 -17.73 -20.27 6.89
N PRO A 152 -18.45 -19.96 5.80
CA PRO A 152 -18.74 -18.59 5.43
C PRO A 152 -19.64 -17.90 6.46
N TYR A 153 -19.55 -16.59 6.56
CA TYR A 153 -20.53 -15.77 7.25
C TYR A 153 -21.87 -15.78 6.48
N GLN A 154 -22.94 -15.28 7.12
CA GLN A 154 -24.23 -15.13 6.44
C GLN A 154 -24.10 -14.20 5.21
N ASN A 155 -23.38 -13.08 5.35
CA ASN A 155 -22.85 -12.33 4.22
C ASN A 155 -21.48 -12.91 3.90
N PRO A 156 -21.26 -13.52 2.72
CA PRO A 156 -19.98 -14.14 2.38
C PRO A 156 -18.84 -13.11 2.29
N ASP A 157 -19.15 -11.83 2.10
CA ASP A 157 -18.18 -10.73 1.98
C ASP A 157 -18.08 -9.88 3.27
N GLU A 158 -18.58 -10.42 4.41
CA GLU A 158 -18.65 -9.72 5.71
C GLU A 158 -17.33 -9.08 6.11
N LEU A 159 -16.23 -9.84 6.10
CA LEU A 159 -14.94 -9.32 6.55
C LEU A 159 -14.35 -8.29 5.59
N ALA A 160 -14.60 -8.43 4.28
CA ALA A 160 -14.23 -7.42 3.29
C ALA A 160 -14.97 -6.10 3.54
N HIS A 161 -16.30 -6.17 3.79
CA HIS A 161 -17.08 -4.97 4.13
C HIS A 161 -16.63 -4.32 5.44
N ARG A 162 -16.20 -5.10 6.46
CA ARG A 162 -15.64 -4.56 7.70
C ARG A 162 -14.36 -3.78 7.48
N VAL A 163 -13.45 -4.31 6.66
CA VAL A 163 -12.22 -3.59 6.29
C VAL A 163 -12.57 -2.30 5.54
N LEU A 164 -13.47 -2.37 4.57
CA LEU A 164 -13.91 -1.19 3.78
C LEU A 164 -14.64 -0.16 4.65
N SER A 165 -15.43 -0.58 5.65
CA SER A 165 -16.05 0.31 6.64
C SER A 165 -15.00 1.06 7.46
N GLY A 166 -13.95 0.35 7.91
CA GLY A 166 -12.81 0.95 8.58
C GLY A 166 -12.12 2.02 7.72
N ALA A 167 -11.93 1.73 6.42
CA ALA A 167 -11.33 2.65 5.47
C ALA A 167 -12.22 3.89 5.21
N GLY A 168 -13.52 3.69 5.02
CA GLY A 168 -14.50 4.79 4.86
C GLY A 168 -14.51 5.72 6.08
N SER A 169 -14.40 5.17 7.29
CA SER A 169 -14.29 5.96 8.52
C SER A 169 -13.01 6.81 8.58
N ALA A 170 -11.92 6.31 7.99
CA ALA A 170 -10.65 7.03 7.87
C ALA A 170 -10.62 7.98 6.66
N GLY A 171 -11.55 7.86 5.72
CA GLY A 171 -11.55 8.60 4.46
C GLY A 171 -10.44 8.16 3.50
N LEU A 172 -9.90 6.95 3.66
CA LEU A 172 -8.83 6.38 2.85
C LEU A 172 -9.40 5.66 1.62
N SER A 173 -8.81 5.89 0.44
CA SER A 173 -9.16 5.17 -0.78
C SER A 173 -8.58 3.75 -0.77
N VAL A 174 -9.40 2.74 -1.09
CA VAL A 174 -8.96 1.33 -1.10
C VAL A 174 -9.12 0.71 -2.48
N THR A 175 -8.10 -0.01 -2.93
CA THR A 175 -8.24 -1.11 -3.89
C THR A 175 -8.18 -2.40 -3.09
N LEU A 176 -9.30 -3.13 -3.04
CA LEU A 176 -9.38 -4.37 -2.28
C LEU A 176 -8.74 -5.51 -3.09
N LEU A 177 -7.58 -5.93 -2.65
CA LEU A 177 -6.83 -7.04 -3.20
C LEU A 177 -7.26 -8.33 -2.50
N ARG A 178 -8.48 -8.81 -2.84
CA ARG A 178 -9.04 -10.00 -2.22
C ARG A 178 -8.26 -11.21 -2.67
N SER A 179 -7.65 -11.90 -1.72
CA SER A 179 -6.74 -13.01 -2.01
C SER A 179 -7.48 -14.31 -2.25
N PHE A 180 -7.03 -15.08 -3.22
CA PHE A 180 -7.37 -16.49 -3.39
C PHE A 180 -6.30 -17.35 -2.71
N TYR A 181 -6.74 -18.23 -1.82
CA TYR A 181 -5.92 -19.15 -1.08
C TYR A 181 -6.57 -20.53 -1.10
N GLN A 182 -5.87 -21.57 -1.57
CA GLN A 182 -6.48 -22.87 -1.80
C GLN A 182 -5.90 -23.99 -0.96
N ARG A 183 -4.57 -24.00 -0.71
CA ARG A 183 -3.88 -25.12 -0.10
C ARG A 183 -2.90 -24.70 0.99
N ALA A 184 -2.59 -25.61 1.91
CA ALA A 184 -1.65 -25.33 3.01
C ALA A 184 -0.21 -25.11 2.55
N GLY A 185 0.17 -25.62 1.38
CA GLY A 185 1.50 -25.55 0.78
C GLY A 185 1.74 -26.67 -0.23
N VAL A 186 2.92 -26.73 -0.78
CA VAL A 186 3.34 -27.78 -1.69
C VAL A 186 3.19 -29.15 -1.04
N GLY A 187 2.58 -30.11 -1.75
CA GLY A 187 2.29 -31.45 -1.21
C GLY A 187 1.21 -31.52 -0.11
N ARG A 188 0.59 -30.40 0.25
CA ARG A 188 -0.49 -30.31 1.26
C ARG A 188 -1.74 -29.66 0.66
N PRO A 189 -2.58 -30.42 -0.05
CA PRO A 189 -3.66 -29.88 -0.87
C PRO A 189 -4.83 -29.29 -0.07
N GLN A 190 -4.95 -29.61 1.22
CA GLN A 190 -6.04 -29.13 2.07
C GLN A 190 -5.54 -28.07 3.05
N ALA A 191 -6.39 -27.08 3.32
CA ALA A 191 -6.15 -26.12 4.39
C ALA A 191 -6.24 -26.79 5.76
N GLU A 192 -5.31 -26.47 6.63
CA GLU A 192 -5.18 -27.04 7.97
C GLU A 192 -5.38 -25.97 9.05
N GLY A 193 -6.07 -26.35 10.15
CA GLY A 193 -6.23 -25.47 11.30
C GLY A 193 -6.76 -24.09 10.95
N ALA A 194 -6.06 -23.05 11.40
CA ALA A 194 -6.42 -21.66 11.18
C ALA A 194 -6.33 -21.20 9.70
N GLN A 195 -5.68 -21.96 8.82
CA GLN A 195 -5.64 -21.63 7.39
C GLN A 195 -7.02 -21.71 6.71
N LYS A 196 -7.97 -22.44 7.30
CA LYS A 196 -9.35 -22.54 6.80
C LYS A 196 -10.05 -21.19 6.67
N ILE A 197 -9.66 -20.21 7.49
CA ILE A 197 -10.18 -18.83 7.44
C ILE A 197 -9.92 -18.16 6.08
N PHE A 198 -8.84 -18.55 5.41
CA PHE A 198 -8.33 -17.93 4.18
C PHE A 198 -8.80 -18.62 2.91
N CYS A 199 -9.21 -19.89 3.00
CA CYS A 199 -9.43 -20.75 1.84
C CYS A 199 -10.88 -20.68 1.36
N ASP A 200 -11.06 -20.25 0.12
CA ASP A 200 -12.35 -20.34 -0.56
C ASP A 200 -12.69 -21.80 -0.92
N PRO A 201 -13.98 -22.14 -1.07
CA PRO A 201 -14.39 -23.48 -1.53
C PRO A 201 -13.85 -23.85 -2.90
N GLY A 202 -13.50 -22.87 -3.74
CA GLY A 202 -12.95 -23.05 -5.06
C GLY A 202 -12.86 -21.74 -5.83
N LEU A 203 -12.27 -21.82 -7.02
CA LEU A 203 -11.98 -20.64 -7.84
C LEU A 203 -13.26 -19.96 -8.38
N ASP A 204 -14.32 -20.72 -8.67
CA ASP A 204 -15.58 -20.16 -9.16
C ASP A 204 -16.25 -19.30 -8.08
N TYR A 205 -16.23 -19.75 -6.81
CA TYR A 205 -16.69 -18.96 -5.67
C TYR A 205 -15.89 -17.65 -5.52
N TYR A 206 -14.57 -17.71 -5.73
CA TYR A 206 -13.71 -16.52 -5.71
C TYR A 206 -14.11 -15.52 -6.81
N PHE A 207 -14.33 -15.97 -8.04
CA PHE A 207 -14.76 -15.09 -9.13
C PHE A 207 -16.14 -14.47 -8.87
N GLU A 208 -17.11 -15.27 -8.39
CA GLU A 208 -18.42 -14.74 -7.99
C GLU A 208 -18.31 -13.66 -6.91
N THR A 209 -17.42 -13.86 -5.94
CA THR A 209 -17.15 -12.86 -4.90
C THR A 209 -16.58 -11.57 -5.49
N LEU A 210 -15.60 -11.65 -6.39
CA LEU A 210 -15.07 -10.46 -7.05
C LEU A 210 -16.16 -9.71 -7.82
N GLU A 211 -17.03 -10.42 -8.54
CA GLU A 211 -18.11 -9.77 -9.29
C GLU A 211 -19.16 -9.13 -8.36
N ARG A 212 -19.50 -9.73 -7.21
CA ARG A 212 -20.37 -9.09 -6.21
C ARG A 212 -19.77 -7.78 -5.70
N LEU A 213 -18.50 -7.83 -5.24
CA LEU A 213 -17.78 -6.64 -4.74
C LEU A 213 -17.69 -5.53 -5.81
N ARG A 214 -17.47 -5.90 -7.07
CA ARG A 214 -17.46 -4.94 -8.19
C ARG A 214 -18.85 -4.34 -8.45
N SER A 215 -19.90 -5.14 -8.33
CA SER A 215 -21.28 -4.65 -8.48
C SER A 215 -21.69 -3.67 -7.38
N ASP A 216 -21.07 -3.77 -6.20
CA ASP A 216 -21.21 -2.83 -5.09
C ASP A 216 -20.34 -1.56 -5.27
N GLY A 217 -19.67 -1.41 -6.42
CA GLY A 217 -18.82 -0.26 -6.74
C GLY A 217 -17.44 -0.30 -6.09
N ILE A 218 -17.04 -1.44 -5.52
CA ILE A 218 -15.74 -1.62 -4.88
C ILE A 218 -14.67 -1.86 -5.95
N ARG A 219 -13.56 -1.14 -5.86
CA ARG A 219 -12.38 -1.38 -6.69
C ARG A 219 -11.65 -2.61 -6.18
N VAL A 220 -11.47 -3.63 -7.03
CA VAL A 220 -10.83 -4.89 -6.67
C VAL A 220 -9.63 -5.20 -7.56
N GLY A 221 -8.75 -6.10 -7.08
CA GLY A 221 -7.71 -6.74 -7.86
C GLY A 221 -7.79 -8.27 -7.77
N VAL A 222 -7.21 -8.96 -8.74
CA VAL A 222 -7.04 -10.42 -8.73
C VAL A 222 -5.76 -10.77 -7.99
N THR A 223 -5.88 -11.61 -6.96
CA THR A 223 -4.80 -11.72 -5.99
C THR A 223 -4.62 -13.17 -5.53
N PRO A 224 -3.96 -14.04 -6.32
CA PRO A 224 -3.47 -15.30 -5.77
C PRO A 224 -2.49 -15.01 -4.64
N HIS A 225 -2.64 -15.70 -3.49
CA HIS A 225 -1.78 -15.41 -2.36
C HIS A 225 -0.29 -15.58 -2.71
N SER A 226 0.07 -16.72 -3.28
CA SER A 226 1.44 -17.06 -3.71
C SER A 226 1.43 -18.35 -4.53
N VAL A 227 2.52 -18.69 -5.18
CA VAL A 227 2.69 -19.97 -5.87
C VAL A 227 2.63 -21.18 -4.92
N ARG A 228 2.93 -20.95 -3.62
CA ARG A 228 2.80 -21.96 -2.55
C ARG A 228 1.34 -22.31 -2.26
N ALA A 229 0.48 -21.30 -2.25
CA ALA A 229 -0.92 -21.41 -1.83
C ALA A 229 -1.89 -21.69 -2.97
N VAL A 230 -1.48 -21.45 -4.22
CA VAL A 230 -2.32 -21.58 -5.41
C VAL A 230 -1.62 -22.46 -6.45
N PRO A 231 -2.19 -23.60 -6.86
CA PRO A 231 -1.63 -24.46 -7.89
C PRO A 231 -1.56 -23.78 -9.27
N ARG A 232 -0.63 -24.24 -10.13
CA ARG A 232 -0.40 -23.70 -11.48
C ARG A 232 -1.69 -23.56 -12.31
N ALA A 233 -2.53 -24.59 -12.36
CA ALA A 233 -3.75 -24.57 -13.16
C ALA A 233 -4.72 -23.46 -12.74
N ASP A 234 -4.81 -23.16 -11.43
CA ASP A 234 -5.64 -22.07 -10.93
C ASP A 234 -4.98 -20.70 -11.11
N LEU A 235 -3.65 -20.62 -11.05
CA LEU A 235 -2.91 -19.41 -11.42
C LEU A 235 -3.18 -19.03 -12.89
N GLU A 236 -3.15 -19.98 -13.81
CA GLU A 236 -3.46 -19.76 -15.23
C GLU A 236 -4.88 -19.20 -15.44
N ARG A 237 -5.89 -19.72 -14.70
CA ARG A 237 -7.26 -19.22 -14.72
C ARG A 237 -7.38 -17.82 -14.14
N LEU A 238 -6.67 -17.53 -13.04
CA LEU A 238 -6.63 -16.20 -12.41
C LEU A 238 -6.01 -15.15 -13.32
N VAL A 239 -4.92 -15.50 -14.01
CA VAL A 239 -4.27 -14.62 -15.01
C VAL A 239 -5.22 -14.33 -16.17
N ALA A 240 -5.90 -15.35 -16.70
CA ALA A 240 -6.88 -15.20 -17.78
C ALA A 240 -8.04 -14.26 -17.36
N TYR A 241 -8.58 -14.47 -16.16
CA TYR A 241 -9.65 -13.64 -15.61
C TYR A 241 -9.19 -12.17 -15.39
N ALA A 242 -8.00 -11.96 -14.80
CA ALA A 242 -7.46 -10.61 -14.59
C ALA A 242 -7.34 -9.84 -15.91
N ARG A 243 -6.87 -10.51 -16.98
CA ARG A 243 -6.76 -9.92 -18.33
C ARG A 243 -8.11 -9.62 -18.94
N GLU A 244 -9.05 -10.59 -18.90
CA GLU A 244 -10.41 -10.40 -19.42
C GLU A 244 -11.10 -9.19 -18.79
N LYS A 245 -10.98 -9.06 -17.47
CA LYS A 245 -11.62 -7.99 -16.70
C LYS A 245 -10.80 -6.71 -16.60
N SER A 246 -9.59 -6.68 -17.15
CA SER A 246 -8.64 -5.56 -17.04
C SER A 246 -8.39 -5.15 -15.59
N LEU A 247 -8.18 -6.13 -14.71
CA LEU A 247 -7.94 -5.93 -13.28
C LEU A 247 -6.43 -6.02 -12.96
N PRO A 248 -5.94 -5.28 -11.95
CA PRO A 248 -4.59 -5.46 -11.45
C PRO A 248 -4.42 -6.86 -10.85
N PHE A 249 -3.24 -7.43 -11.04
CA PHE A 249 -2.86 -8.75 -10.56
C PHE A 249 -1.71 -8.63 -9.57
N HIS A 250 -1.93 -9.04 -8.31
CA HIS A 250 -0.94 -8.94 -7.23
C HIS A 250 -0.66 -10.32 -6.64
N ILE A 251 0.60 -10.63 -6.34
CA ILE A 251 1.01 -11.92 -5.79
C ILE A 251 2.28 -11.78 -4.94
N HIS A 252 2.32 -12.42 -3.74
CA HIS A 252 3.58 -12.63 -3.03
C HIS A 252 4.43 -13.64 -3.78
N VAL A 253 5.69 -13.30 -4.01
CA VAL A 253 6.58 -14.19 -4.77
C VAL A 253 8.03 -14.03 -4.33
N SER A 254 8.71 -15.17 -4.23
CA SER A 254 10.15 -15.24 -3.92
C SER A 254 10.54 -14.47 -2.64
N GLU A 255 9.63 -14.46 -1.66
CA GLU A 255 9.84 -13.84 -0.36
C GLU A 255 10.81 -14.66 0.49
N GLN A 256 10.62 -15.99 0.51
CA GLN A 256 11.38 -16.92 1.31
C GLN A 256 12.12 -17.93 0.44
N ARG A 257 13.36 -18.29 0.83
CA ARG A 257 14.17 -19.31 0.12
C ARG A 257 13.45 -20.66 0.00
N LYS A 258 12.70 -21.03 1.02
CA LYS A 258 11.90 -22.26 1.03
C LYS A 258 10.83 -22.27 -0.07
N GLU A 259 10.27 -21.12 -0.42
CA GLU A 259 9.35 -21.01 -1.55
C GLU A 259 10.01 -21.41 -2.86
N ILE A 260 11.27 -20.97 -3.06
CA ILE A 260 12.04 -21.34 -4.25
C ILE A 260 12.24 -22.86 -4.30
N GLU A 261 12.67 -23.44 -3.17
CA GLU A 261 12.91 -24.89 -3.06
C GLU A 261 11.65 -25.70 -3.33
N GLU A 262 10.52 -25.32 -2.73
CA GLU A 262 9.22 -25.96 -2.91
C GLU A 262 8.72 -25.84 -4.37
N CYS A 263 8.89 -24.68 -5.01
CA CYS A 263 8.49 -24.45 -6.39
C CYS A 263 9.33 -25.30 -7.38
N LEU A 264 10.65 -25.31 -7.17
CA LEU A 264 11.55 -26.18 -7.96
C LEU A 264 11.20 -27.67 -7.80
N GLN A 265 10.86 -28.09 -6.59
CA GLN A 265 10.47 -29.49 -6.33
C GLN A 265 9.15 -29.86 -7.03
N GLU A 266 8.16 -28.96 -7.06
CA GLU A 266 6.84 -29.25 -7.61
C GLU A 266 6.79 -29.05 -9.12
N TYR A 267 7.40 -28.00 -9.65
CA TYR A 267 7.26 -27.57 -11.05
C TYR A 267 8.55 -27.64 -11.87
N GLY A 268 9.71 -27.84 -11.24
CA GLY A 268 11.00 -27.85 -11.93
C GLY A 268 11.52 -26.47 -12.34
N VAL A 269 10.80 -25.42 -12.00
CA VAL A 269 11.13 -24.01 -12.33
C VAL A 269 11.03 -23.12 -11.08
N ARG A 270 11.64 -21.94 -11.13
CA ARG A 270 11.59 -20.96 -10.05
C ARG A 270 10.25 -20.18 -10.05
N PRO A 271 9.87 -19.53 -8.93
CA PRO A 271 8.56 -18.87 -8.81
C PRO A 271 8.25 -17.83 -9.89
N VAL A 272 9.18 -16.93 -10.19
CA VAL A 272 8.94 -15.87 -11.20
C VAL A 272 9.07 -16.46 -12.62
N GLU A 273 9.90 -17.49 -12.81
CA GLU A 273 9.93 -18.26 -14.05
C GLU A 273 8.58 -18.94 -14.33
N LEU A 274 7.96 -19.58 -13.31
CA LEU A 274 6.62 -20.14 -13.40
C LEU A 274 5.59 -19.07 -13.79
N LEU A 275 5.64 -17.88 -13.15
CA LEU A 275 4.75 -16.77 -13.49
C LEU A 275 4.96 -16.27 -14.92
N SER A 276 6.19 -16.28 -15.41
CA SER A 276 6.52 -15.94 -16.81
C SER A 276 5.94 -16.95 -17.79
N GLU A 277 6.12 -18.26 -17.53
CA GLU A 277 5.60 -19.35 -18.37
C GLU A 277 4.08 -19.30 -18.54
N ILE A 278 3.33 -19.04 -17.46
CA ILE A 278 1.87 -18.91 -17.51
C ILE A 278 1.41 -17.54 -18.02
N GLY A 279 2.37 -16.68 -18.40
CA GLY A 279 2.11 -15.35 -18.91
C GLY A 279 1.58 -14.38 -17.85
N ALA A 280 1.81 -14.59 -16.57
CA ALA A 280 1.35 -13.68 -15.51
C ALA A 280 2.07 -12.33 -15.50
N LEU A 281 3.30 -12.26 -15.99
CA LEU A 281 4.07 -11.02 -16.01
C LEU A 281 3.51 -10.02 -17.02
N GLY A 282 3.50 -8.74 -16.64
CA GLY A 282 3.04 -7.63 -17.48
C GLY A 282 2.79 -6.34 -16.70
N PRO A 283 2.43 -5.24 -17.38
CA PRO A 283 2.26 -3.92 -16.75
C PRO A 283 1.18 -3.83 -15.66
N ALA A 284 0.20 -4.75 -15.67
CA ALA A 284 -0.84 -4.85 -14.64
C ALA A 284 -0.47 -5.77 -13.48
N THR A 285 0.73 -6.36 -13.50
CA THR A 285 1.21 -7.30 -12.48
C THR A 285 2.09 -6.60 -11.47
N THR A 286 1.84 -6.89 -10.19
CA THR A 286 2.67 -6.47 -9.08
C THR A 286 3.16 -7.69 -8.31
N LEU A 287 4.46 -7.83 -8.25
CA LEU A 287 5.18 -8.85 -7.50
C LEU A 287 5.51 -8.30 -6.12
N VAL A 288 4.91 -8.86 -5.08
CA VAL A 288 5.19 -8.42 -3.71
C VAL A 288 6.46 -9.10 -3.21
N HIS A 289 7.35 -8.33 -2.62
CA HIS A 289 8.71 -8.66 -2.16
C HIS A 289 9.71 -8.91 -3.29
N ALA A 290 9.58 -10.01 -4.05
CA ALA A 290 10.50 -10.38 -5.13
C ALA A 290 11.98 -10.36 -4.70
N ILE A 291 12.30 -10.90 -3.50
CA ILE A 291 13.62 -10.79 -2.86
C ILE A 291 14.62 -11.75 -3.48
N HIS A 292 14.25 -13.04 -3.55
CA HIS A 292 15.18 -14.12 -3.92
C HIS A 292 15.11 -14.45 -5.42
N LEU A 293 15.36 -13.44 -6.27
CA LEU A 293 15.39 -13.60 -7.72
C LEU A 293 16.80 -13.96 -8.23
N ASP A 294 16.85 -14.72 -9.33
CA ASP A 294 18.08 -14.86 -10.11
C ASP A 294 18.11 -13.85 -11.28
N ARG A 295 19.20 -13.87 -12.04
CA ARG A 295 19.39 -12.92 -13.14
C ARG A 295 18.34 -13.03 -14.24
N ASN A 296 17.89 -14.25 -14.55
CA ASN A 296 16.89 -14.48 -15.59
C ASN A 296 15.53 -13.96 -15.14
N GLU A 297 15.16 -14.20 -13.87
CA GLU A 297 13.94 -13.68 -13.28
C GLU A 297 13.96 -12.14 -13.25
N ILE A 298 15.08 -11.51 -12.85
CA ILE A 298 15.26 -10.05 -12.86
C ILE A 298 15.02 -9.49 -14.26
N GLN A 299 15.64 -10.09 -15.28
CA GLN A 299 15.48 -9.67 -16.67
C GLN A 299 14.02 -9.82 -17.14
N ALA A 300 13.39 -10.95 -16.84
CA ALA A 300 11.98 -11.19 -17.21
C ALA A 300 11.02 -10.17 -16.55
N VAL A 301 11.23 -9.83 -15.29
CA VAL A 301 10.44 -8.81 -14.58
C VAL A 301 10.62 -7.45 -15.26
N GLY A 302 11.86 -7.05 -15.53
CA GLY A 302 12.17 -5.76 -16.18
C GLY A 302 11.55 -5.63 -17.56
N GLU A 303 11.74 -6.63 -18.43
CA GLU A 303 11.20 -6.62 -19.79
C GLU A 303 9.68 -6.65 -19.85
N SER A 304 9.03 -7.25 -18.86
CA SER A 304 7.56 -7.36 -18.81
C SER A 304 6.87 -6.05 -18.46
N GLY A 305 7.57 -5.09 -17.86
CA GLY A 305 7.01 -3.85 -17.31
C GLY A 305 6.20 -4.05 -16.02
N ALA A 306 6.35 -5.22 -15.37
CA ALA A 306 5.74 -5.50 -14.07
C ALA A 306 6.30 -4.57 -12.97
N SER A 307 5.52 -4.41 -11.92
CA SER A 307 5.91 -3.67 -10.72
C SER A 307 6.41 -4.62 -9.64
N VAL A 308 7.36 -4.15 -8.83
CA VAL A 308 7.75 -4.77 -7.56
C VAL A 308 7.23 -3.91 -6.42
N ALA A 309 6.44 -4.48 -5.54
CA ALA A 309 6.04 -3.86 -4.28
C ALA A 309 7.00 -4.31 -3.18
N SER A 310 8.01 -3.50 -2.89
CA SER A 310 8.94 -3.76 -1.80
C SER A 310 8.35 -3.26 -0.48
N CYS A 311 8.57 -4.03 0.59
CA CYS A 311 8.09 -3.76 1.93
C CYS A 311 9.24 -3.74 2.94
N PRO A 312 10.24 -2.84 2.80
CA PRO A 312 11.53 -2.92 3.48
C PRO A 312 11.45 -2.97 5.00
N THR A 313 10.47 -2.30 5.60
CA THR A 313 10.28 -2.35 7.06
C THR A 313 9.78 -3.71 7.54
N THR A 314 8.92 -4.39 6.78
CA THR A 314 8.49 -5.76 7.06
C THR A 314 9.60 -6.77 6.74
N GLU A 315 10.21 -6.68 5.56
CA GLU A 315 11.30 -7.55 5.11
C GLU A 315 12.45 -7.57 6.13
N ARG A 316 12.79 -6.40 6.69
CA ARG A 316 13.74 -6.26 7.79
C ARG A 316 13.25 -6.91 9.08
N ASN A 317 11.98 -6.70 9.44
CA ASN A 317 11.40 -7.21 10.68
C ASN A 317 11.32 -8.74 10.69
N LEU A 318 11.03 -9.34 9.52
CA LEU A 318 10.91 -10.80 9.36
C LEU A 318 12.24 -11.49 9.00
N GLY A 319 13.26 -10.70 8.62
CA GLY A 319 14.55 -11.24 8.20
C GLY A 319 14.54 -11.93 6.84
N ASP A 320 13.66 -11.47 5.94
CA ASP A 320 13.41 -12.09 4.63
C ASP A 320 14.60 -11.96 3.68
N GLY A 321 15.27 -10.82 3.71
CA GLY A 321 16.40 -10.50 2.84
C GLY A 321 16.32 -9.07 2.28
N ILE A 322 17.12 -8.82 1.24
CA ILE A 322 17.20 -7.52 0.57
C ILE A 322 16.93 -7.74 -0.91
N VAL A 323 15.91 -7.07 -1.44
CA VAL A 323 15.55 -7.13 -2.86
C VAL A 323 16.67 -6.53 -3.72
N ALA A 324 16.96 -7.13 -4.88
CA ALA A 324 17.94 -6.66 -5.86
C ALA A 324 17.42 -5.43 -6.63
N ALA A 325 17.09 -4.35 -5.90
CA ALA A 325 16.35 -3.22 -6.45
C ALA A 325 17.10 -2.48 -7.55
N ARG A 326 18.43 -2.37 -7.43
CA ARG A 326 19.26 -1.73 -8.45
C ARG A 326 19.19 -2.49 -9.77
N GLU A 327 19.43 -3.78 -9.74
CA GLU A 327 19.42 -4.66 -10.91
C GLU A 327 18.05 -4.72 -11.56
N LEU A 328 16.98 -4.74 -10.76
CA LEU A 328 15.61 -4.70 -11.26
C LEU A 328 15.27 -3.36 -11.94
N LEU A 329 15.70 -2.23 -11.36
CA LEU A 329 15.51 -0.90 -11.97
C LEU A 329 16.32 -0.77 -13.27
N GLU A 330 17.55 -1.23 -13.29
CA GLU A 330 18.40 -1.26 -14.49
C GLU A 330 17.80 -2.14 -15.60
N ALA A 331 17.09 -3.22 -15.24
CA ALA A 331 16.35 -4.07 -16.17
C ALA A 331 15.01 -3.45 -16.65
N GLY A 332 14.55 -2.36 -16.04
CA GLY A 332 13.30 -1.66 -16.42
C GLY A 332 12.08 -1.95 -15.57
N ALA A 333 12.22 -2.69 -14.48
CA ALA A 333 11.12 -2.95 -13.53
C ALA A 333 10.66 -1.65 -12.86
N LYS A 334 9.37 -1.57 -12.54
CA LYS A 334 8.82 -0.47 -11.76
C LYS A 334 8.83 -0.83 -10.28
N PHE A 335 9.08 0.15 -9.42
CA PHE A 335 9.02 -0.03 -7.98
C PHE A 335 7.88 0.74 -7.35
N THR A 336 7.31 0.16 -6.30
CA THR A 336 6.35 0.76 -5.38
C THR A 336 6.67 0.29 -3.96
N PHE A 337 6.00 0.87 -2.96
CA PHE A 337 6.21 0.51 -1.56
C PHE A 337 4.91 0.05 -0.89
N GLY A 338 5.06 -0.87 0.06
CA GLY A 338 3.98 -1.37 0.90
C GLY A 338 4.38 -1.41 2.38
N THR A 339 3.41 -1.17 3.28
CA THR A 339 3.62 -1.30 4.74
C THR A 339 3.45 -2.73 5.24
N ASP A 340 2.85 -3.58 4.43
CA ASP A 340 2.64 -5.01 4.59
C ASP A 340 2.13 -5.40 6.00
N SER A 341 2.99 -5.91 6.89
CA SER A 341 2.61 -6.40 8.23
C SER A 341 2.31 -5.30 9.25
N GLN A 342 2.39 -4.04 8.86
CA GLN A 342 2.16 -2.87 9.72
C GLN A 342 3.16 -2.76 10.89
N CYS A 343 4.33 -3.38 10.81
CA CYS A 343 5.38 -3.18 11.82
C CYS A 343 5.76 -1.69 11.91
N GLN A 344 5.70 -0.98 10.80
CA GLN A 344 5.79 0.48 10.70
C GLN A 344 4.85 0.98 9.60
N ILE A 345 4.25 2.17 9.78
CA ILE A 345 3.38 2.80 8.79
C ILE A 345 3.98 4.16 8.39
N CYS A 346 4.88 4.13 7.41
CA CYS A 346 5.55 5.32 6.92
C CYS A 346 6.26 5.00 5.60
N LEU A 347 5.65 5.26 4.45
CA LEU A 347 6.24 4.89 3.14
C LEU A 347 7.58 5.59 2.83
N PRO A 348 7.82 6.87 3.20
CA PRO A 348 9.16 7.44 3.06
C PRO A 348 10.23 6.71 3.88
N GLU A 349 9.84 6.09 5.02
CA GLU A 349 10.74 5.22 5.78
C GLU A 349 11.05 3.94 5.00
N ASP A 350 10.06 3.32 4.34
CA ASP A 350 10.29 2.15 3.50
C ASP A 350 11.27 2.48 2.37
N ALA A 351 11.08 3.62 1.69
CA ALA A 351 12.00 4.09 0.67
C ALA A 351 13.43 4.31 1.20
N ARG A 352 13.57 4.92 2.37
CA ARG A 352 14.85 5.14 3.05
C ARG A 352 15.51 3.83 3.45
N GLN A 353 14.75 2.86 3.98
CA GLN A 353 15.28 1.57 4.40
C GLN A 353 15.75 0.75 3.20
N LEU A 354 15.05 0.77 2.08
CA LEU A 354 15.51 0.11 0.86
C LEU A 354 16.92 0.59 0.49
N GLU A 355 17.13 1.90 0.40
CA GLU A 355 18.45 2.47 0.12
C GLU A 355 19.49 2.09 1.18
N TYR A 356 19.14 2.14 2.48
CA TYR A 356 20.07 1.84 3.56
C TYR A 356 20.46 0.37 3.60
N HIS A 357 19.54 -0.55 3.33
CA HIS A 357 19.85 -1.98 3.21
C HIS A 357 20.84 -2.25 2.09
N LEU A 358 20.63 -1.63 0.93
CA LEU A 358 21.53 -1.75 -0.21
C LEU A 358 22.90 -1.13 0.09
N ARG A 359 22.98 0.01 0.79
CA ARG A 359 24.26 0.59 1.25
C ARG A 359 25.04 -0.36 2.15
N LEU A 360 24.37 -0.99 3.10
CA LEU A 360 25.02 -1.96 4.00
C LEU A 360 25.49 -3.20 3.24
N GLN A 361 24.68 -3.70 2.29
CA GLN A 361 25.00 -4.86 1.48
C GLN A 361 26.19 -4.61 0.54
N THR A 362 26.21 -3.45 -0.13
CA THR A 362 27.22 -3.11 -1.14
C THR A 362 28.41 -2.35 -0.58
N GLN A 363 28.36 -1.90 0.69
CA GLN A 363 29.35 -1.02 1.31
C GLN A 363 29.57 0.29 0.51
N SER A 364 28.51 0.79 -0.14
CA SER A 364 28.50 2.02 -0.93
C SER A 364 27.56 3.05 -0.30
N ARG A 365 27.91 4.35 -0.45
CA ARG A 365 27.14 5.47 0.13
C ARG A 365 25.87 5.81 -0.68
N SER A 366 25.80 5.45 -1.93
CA SER A 366 24.68 5.78 -2.82
C SER A 366 24.51 4.61 -3.79
N VAL A 367 23.35 3.97 -3.76
CA VAL A 367 23.06 2.81 -4.59
C VAL A 367 21.95 3.13 -5.58
N LEU A 368 20.82 3.68 -5.10
CA LEU A 368 19.68 4.04 -5.95
C LEU A 368 19.70 5.51 -6.40
N PHE A 369 20.54 6.34 -5.75
CA PHE A 369 20.58 7.78 -5.99
C PHE A 369 21.79 8.24 -6.82
N GLY A 370 22.63 7.43 -7.38
CA GLY A 370 23.73 7.74 -8.29
C GLY A 370 24.07 9.24 -8.51
N ASP A 371 24.64 9.59 -9.64
CA ASP A 371 24.90 10.99 -10.06
C ASP A 371 23.69 11.63 -10.79
N ASP A 372 22.54 10.98 -10.73
CA ASP A 372 21.34 11.32 -11.46
C ASP A 372 20.45 12.25 -10.63
N GLU A 373 20.31 13.49 -11.06
CA GLU A 373 19.42 14.48 -10.43
C GLU A 373 17.94 14.05 -10.43
N GLU A 374 17.56 13.14 -11.34
CA GLU A 374 16.19 12.61 -11.43
C GLU A 374 15.90 11.51 -10.39
N ALA A 375 16.92 10.99 -9.70
CA ALA A 375 16.76 9.88 -8.77
C ALA A 375 15.76 10.19 -7.63
N ALA A 376 15.78 11.41 -7.11
CA ALA A 376 14.82 11.85 -6.10
C ALA A 376 13.40 11.93 -6.65
N ALA A 377 13.22 12.39 -7.89
CA ALA A 377 11.92 12.42 -8.56
C ALA A 377 11.40 11.01 -8.84
N ARG A 378 12.27 10.07 -9.27
CA ARG A 378 11.92 8.65 -9.41
C ARG A 378 11.44 8.06 -8.09
N MET A 379 12.13 8.34 -6.98
CA MET A 379 11.72 7.84 -5.65
C MET A 379 10.37 8.44 -5.22
N MET A 380 10.12 9.72 -5.49
CA MET A 380 8.80 10.32 -5.27
C MET A 380 7.72 9.64 -6.12
N SER A 381 8.01 9.28 -7.37
CA SER A 381 7.10 8.53 -8.24
C SER A 381 6.82 7.12 -7.70
N MET A 382 7.82 6.45 -7.10
CA MET A 382 7.64 5.15 -6.43
C MET A 382 6.71 5.23 -5.21
N LEU A 383 6.75 6.36 -4.50
CA LEU A 383 5.88 6.62 -3.33
C LEU A 383 4.45 7.02 -3.73
N THR A 384 4.20 7.39 -4.99
CA THR A 384 2.94 8.01 -5.43
C THR A 384 2.38 7.35 -6.70
N VAL A 385 2.69 7.88 -7.88
CA VAL A 385 2.06 7.50 -9.16
C VAL A 385 2.32 6.05 -9.57
N ASN A 386 3.49 5.49 -9.29
CA ASN A 386 3.76 4.08 -9.59
C ASN A 386 2.84 3.16 -8.77
N GLY A 387 2.66 3.50 -7.48
CA GLY A 387 1.73 2.78 -6.61
C GLY A 387 0.28 2.87 -7.09
N ALA A 388 -0.18 4.05 -7.51
CA ALA A 388 -1.52 4.21 -8.05
C ALA A 388 -1.74 3.35 -9.29
N ARG A 389 -0.80 3.37 -10.23
CA ARG A 389 -0.87 2.57 -11.47
C ARG A 389 -0.85 1.07 -11.20
N SER A 390 -0.03 0.60 -10.26
CA SER A 390 0.01 -0.82 -9.87
C SER A 390 -1.31 -1.30 -9.26
N LEU A 391 -2.10 -0.39 -8.67
CA LEU A 391 -3.45 -0.64 -8.17
C LEU A 391 -4.55 -0.43 -9.22
N GLY A 392 -4.19 -0.22 -10.49
CA GLY A 392 -5.14 0.01 -11.59
C GLY A 392 -5.81 1.39 -11.53
N VAL A 393 -5.21 2.38 -10.85
CA VAL A 393 -5.73 3.76 -10.74
C VAL A 393 -4.85 4.67 -11.56
N MET A 394 -5.35 5.09 -12.72
CA MET A 394 -4.55 5.81 -13.71
C MET A 394 -4.56 7.33 -13.50
N ASP A 395 -5.51 7.83 -12.73
CA ASP A 395 -5.80 9.24 -12.46
C ASP A 395 -5.48 9.65 -11.01
N ALA A 396 -4.51 8.99 -10.36
CA ALA A 396 -4.06 9.32 -9.00
C ALA A 396 -2.52 9.36 -8.90
N GLY A 397 -2.01 9.98 -7.84
CA GLY A 397 -0.58 10.03 -7.51
C GLY A 397 0.22 11.16 -8.18
N LEU A 398 -0.45 12.06 -8.92
CA LEU A 398 0.13 13.29 -9.47
C LEU A 398 -0.75 14.50 -9.11
N LEU A 399 -0.14 15.68 -9.00
CA LEU A 399 -0.86 16.95 -8.86
C LEU A 399 -1.00 17.60 -10.25
N GLU A 400 -1.92 17.05 -11.05
CA GLU A 400 -2.19 17.51 -12.42
C GLU A 400 -3.71 17.63 -12.63
N GLU A 401 -4.10 18.49 -13.56
CA GLU A 401 -5.50 18.66 -13.95
C GLU A 401 -6.10 17.32 -14.41
N GLY A 402 -7.31 17.01 -13.93
CA GLY A 402 -8.01 15.76 -14.21
C GLY A 402 -7.66 14.60 -13.30
N TYR A 403 -6.62 14.73 -12.45
CA TYR A 403 -6.27 13.73 -11.47
C TYR A 403 -7.14 13.86 -10.21
N GLN A 404 -7.22 12.77 -9.45
CA GLN A 404 -7.87 12.77 -8.13
C GLN A 404 -7.12 13.69 -7.18
N ALA A 405 -7.86 14.44 -6.34
CA ALA A 405 -7.29 15.40 -5.42
C ALA A 405 -6.85 14.70 -4.11
N ASP A 406 -5.81 13.89 -4.23
CA ASP A 406 -5.12 13.21 -3.13
C ASP A 406 -3.85 14.02 -2.79
N LEU A 407 -3.86 14.79 -1.68
CA LEU A 407 -2.83 15.76 -1.36
C LEU A 407 -2.37 15.66 0.09
N VAL A 408 -1.11 15.99 0.31
CA VAL A 408 -0.47 16.05 1.64
C VAL A 408 0.27 17.37 1.80
N ALA A 409 0.00 18.08 2.89
CA ALA A 409 0.75 19.27 3.28
C ALA A 409 1.80 18.92 4.34
N LEU A 410 3.06 19.29 4.08
CA LEU A 410 4.21 19.10 4.96
C LEU A 410 4.63 20.42 5.61
N ASP A 411 5.02 20.36 6.88
CA ASP A 411 5.45 21.50 7.68
C ASP A 411 6.91 21.87 7.38
N LEU A 412 7.13 22.96 6.66
CA LEU A 412 8.48 23.49 6.37
C LEU A 412 9.15 24.16 7.57
N ASP A 413 8.38 24.49 8.64
CA ASP A 413 8.93 25.01 9.90
C ASP A 413 9.38 23.90 10.85
N HIS A 414 9.08 22.64 10.53
CA HIS A 414 9.51 21.53 11.35
C HIS A 414 11.04 21.39 11.31
N LEU A 415 11.66 21.14 12.48
CA LEU A 415 13.13 21.07 12.63
C LEU A 415 13.79 20.08 11.65
N ALA A 416 13.12 18.99 11.32
CA ALA A 416 13.62 17.97 10.37
C ALA A 416 13.78 18.50 8.94
N LEU A 417 13.05 19.56 8.56
CA LEU A 417 13.13 20.21 7.24
C LEU A 417 13.76 21.59 7.30
N ALA A 418 14.26 22.01 8.46
CA ALA A 418 14.85 23.34 8.63
C ALA A 418 16.10 23.48 7.72
N GLY A 419 16.06 24.48 6.85
CA GLY A 419 17.15 24.73 5.88
C GLY A 419 17.01 24.00 4.53
N CYS A 420 15.91 23.26 4.31
CA CYS A 420 15.64 22.70 2.98
C CYS A 420 15.43 23.81 1.93
N SER A 421 15.78 23.49 0.70
CA SER A 421 15.47 24.28 -0.50
C SER A 421 14.48 23.52 -1.39
N PRO A 422 13.85 24.16 -2.38
CA PRO A 422 13.03 23.44 -3.36
C PRO A 422 13.74 22.26 -4.04
N GLU A 423 15.06 22.38 -4.24
CA GLU A 423 15.91 21.37 -4.88
C GLU A 423 16.24 20.21 -3.92
N SER A 424 16.50 20.49 -2.63
CA SER A 424 16.86 19.46 -1.64
C SER A 424 15.65 18.75 -1.05
N LEU A 425 14.48 19.40 -1.04
CA LEU A 425 13.29 18.92 -0.36
C LEU A 425 12.83 17.51 -0.78
N PRO A 426 12.94 17.06 -2.05
CA PRO A 426 12.60 15.68 -2.41
C PRO A 426 13.45 14.65 -1.67
N LEU A 427 14.76 14.92 -1.48
CA LEU A 427 15.65 14.07 -0.70
C LEU A 427 15.36 14.17 0.80
N ASP A 428 15.05 15.38 1.30
CA ASP A 428 14.68 15.58 2.70
C ASP A 428 13.40 14.84 3.06
N ILE A 429 12.44 14.75 2.13
CA ILE A 429 11.22 13.92 2.28
C ILE A 429 11.58 12.44 2.42
N ILE A 430 12.57 11.94 1.72
CA ILE A 430 12.96 10.53 1.82
C ILE A 430 13.81 10.29 3.08
N PHE A 431 14.84 11.10 3.32
CA PHE A 431 15.84 10.83 4.34
C PHE A 431 15.54 11.44 5.73
N SER A 432 14.68 12.44 5.80
CA SER A 432 14.37 13.16 7.04
C SER A 432 12.89 13.08 7.43
N PHE A 433 12.05 12.34 6.70
CA PHE A 433 10.62 12.26 6.96
C PHE A 433 10.30 11.66 8.33
N LEU A 434 9.35 12.30 8.99
CA LEU A 434 8.69 11.81 10.19
C LEU A 434 7.18 12.02 10.01
N PRO A 435 6.30 11.14 10.49
CA PRO A 435 4.84 11.32 10.36
C PRO A 435 4.34 12.65 10.94
N GLY A 436 5.04 13.22 11.93
CA GLY A 436 4.75 14.56 12.50
C GLY A 436 4.92 15.73 11.53
N LEU A 437 5.56 15.52 10.36
CA LEU A 437 5.66 16.54 9.30
C LEU A 437 4.33 16.77 8.59
N VAL A 438 3.45 15.77 8.53
CA VAL A 438 2.14 15.88 7.88
C VAL A 438 1.22 16.76 8.71
N THR A 439 0.73 17.85 8.12
CA THR A 439 -0.19 18.78 8.78
C THR A 439 -1.62 18.60 8.34
N ASP A 440 -1.84 18.49 7.02
CA ASP A 440 -3.17 18.39 6.43
C ASP A 440 -3.15 17.37 5.31
N VAL A 441 -4.23 16.60 5.15
CA VAL A 441 -4.37 15.57 4.12
C VAL A 441 -5.75 15.67 3.48
N TRP A 442 -5.77 15.64 2.18
CA TRP A 442 -7.00 15.50 1.38
C TRP A 442 -7.00 14.16 0.66
N CYS A 443 -8.08 13.41 0.82
CA CYS A 443 -8.36 12.20 0.05
C CYS A 443 -9.55 12.48 -0.85
N GLN A 444 -9.36 12.33 -2.16
CA GLN A 444 -10.39 12.63 -3.16
C GLN A 444 -11.04 14.03 -2.96
N GLY A 445 -10.23 15.03 -2.66
CA GLY A 445 -10.65 16.41 -2.45
C GLY A 445 -11.31 16.71 -1.11
N VAL A 446 -11.51 15.71 -0.25
CA VAL A 446 -12.04 15.87 1.11
C VAL A 446 -10.91 15.98 2.12
N GLU A 447 -10.88 17.03 2.92
CA GLU A 447 -9.91 17.20 3.99
C GLU A 447 -10.21 16.22 5.13
N VAL A 448 -9.33 15.22 5.32
CA VAL A 448 -9.50 14.15 6.33
C VAL A 448 -8.57 14.34 7.53
N VAL A 449 -7.43 14.99 7.35
CA VAL A 449 -6.56 15.48 8.43
C VAL A 449 -6.45 16.99 8.31
N SER A 450 -6.67 17.69 9.40
CA SER A 450 -6.50 19.13 9.52
C SER A 450 -5.69 19.45 10.75
N HIS A 451 -4.62 20.25 10.60
CA HIS A 451 -3.73 20.63 11.71
C HIS A 451 -3.25 19.41 12.53
N ARG A 452 -2.84 18.32 11.86
CA ARG A 452 -2.40 17.03 12.43
C ARG A 452 -3.49 16.22 13.14
N HIS A 453 -4.76 16.65 13.10
CA HIS A 453 -5.88 15.96 13.74
C HIS A 453 -6.75 15.26 12.72
N HIS A 454 -7.03 13.99 12.97
CA HIS A 454 -8.01 13.21 12.21
C HIS A 454 -9.29 13.05 13.04
N ARG A 455 -10.47 13.27 12.40
CA ARG A 455 -11.77 13.25 13.11
C ARG A 455 -12.08 11.94 13.84
N ALA A 456 -11.65 10.79 13.30
CA ALA A 456 -11.89 9.48 13.88
C ALA A 456 -10.77 8.98 14.82
N GLU A 457 -9.69 9.75 15.05
CA GLU A 457 -8.48 9.30 15.76
C GLU A 457 -8.77 8.78 17.17
N ASN A 458 -9.55 9.53 17.96
CA ASN A 458 -9.85 9.15 19.33
C ASN A 458 -10.66 7.85 19.38
N GLN A 459 -11.70 7.73 18.54
CA GLN A 459 -12.53 6.53 18.46
C GLN A 459 -11.71 5.32 18.00
N ALA A 460 -10.92 5.49 16.95
CA ALA A 460 -10.05 4.43 16.42
C ALA A 460 -9.07 3.91 17.47
N ARG A 461 -8.44 4.83 18.23
CA ARG A 461 -7.52 4.49 19.32
C ARG A 461 -8.23 3.73 20.43
N ASP A 462 -9.41 4.15 20.85
CA ASP A 462 -10.13 3.52 21.97
C ASP A 462 -10.71 2.16 21.54
N ASN A 463 -11.16 2.01 20.28
CA ASN A 463 -11.56 0.73 19.71
C ASN A 463 -10.37 -0.24 19.67
N LEU A 464 -9.23 0.19 19.13
CA LEU A 464 -8.01 -0.63 19.08
C LEU A 464 -7.57 -1.07 20.48
N ARG A 465 -7.60 -0.18 21.48
CA ARG A 465 -7.26 -0.51 22.88
C ARG A 465 -8.10 -1.64 23.43
N ARG A 466 -9.42 -1.65 23.15
CA ARG A 466 -10.33 -2.72 23.58
C ARG A 466 -9.95 -4.06 22.95
N VAL A 467 -9.74 -4.08 21.64
CA VAL A 467 -9.32 -5.30 20.92
C VAL A 467 -7.97 -5.81 21.47
N MET A 468 -7.01 -4.90 21.64
CA MET A 468 -5.68 -5.27 22.15
C MET A 468 -5.69 -5.77 23.60
N SER A 469 -6.63 -5.34 24.43
CA SER A 469 -6.81 -5.90 25.78
C SER A 469 -7.30 -7.34 25.74
N LYS A 470 -8.31 -7.64 24.91
CA LYS A 470 -8.82 -9.01 24.69
C LYS A 470 -7.70 -9.95 24.19
N LEU A 471 -6.95 -9.54 23.17
CA LEU A 471 -5.89 -10.35 22.59
C LEU A 471 -4.76 -10.65 23.62
N ARG A 472 -4.44 -9.70 24.50
CA ARG A 472 -3.44 -9.92 25.57
C ARG A 472 -3.86 -11.00 26.54
N GLU A 473 -5.13 -11.15 26.83
CA GLU A 473 -5.66 -12.17 27.73
C GLU A 473 -5.64 -13.57 27.09
N GLY A 474 -5.80 -13.63 25.75
CA GLY A 474 -5.95 -14.87 25.00
C GLY A 474 -4.70 -15.42 24.30
N VAL A 475 -3.82 -14.57 23.77
CA VAL A 475 -2.75 -14.99 22.83
C VAL A 475 -1.35 -14.60 23.24
N LEU A 476 -1.20 -13.51 23.96
CA LEU A 476 0.05 -12.76 24.05
C LEU A 476 0.66 -12.79 25.46
N ARG A 477 0.40 -13.88 26.19
CA ARG A 477 1.05 -14.17 27.47
C ARG A 477 2.39 -14.85 27.27
#